data_6f5672760cc17bdb1e5f29f2a1198026
#
_entry.id   6f5672760cc17bdb1e5f29f2a1198026
#
_cell.length_a   1.000
_cell.length_b   1.000
_cell.length_c   1.000
_cell.angle_alpha   90.00
_cell.angle_beta   90.00
_cell.angle_gamma   90.00
#
_symmetry.space_group_name_H-M   'P 1'
#
loop_
_entity.id
_entity.type
_entity.pdbx_description
1 polymer ?
#
loop_
_entity_poly.entity_id
_entity_poly.type
_entity_poly.pdbx_seq_one_letter_code
_entity_poly.pdbx_strand_id
1 'polypeptide(L)'
;MINGSDMTKRDNRLRIIIVISLSFIIYHLSFSPVRAQTLKDAIGQYCLIGAAVNQWQSDEQVPEADAVLDQHFNCAVAENCMKPESLAPAEGIFDFRVADKFVSYCQQHKLKAIGHCLVWHSQAPDWWFTNGYAASPASKEVVKERLIKHIKTVVGHYKGQIHGWDVVNEAIEDDGSFRQSPYYKLLGEEFIEIAFRTAHEADPDAELYYNDYSMAGAKKREAVCRLVRNLKAKGLRIDGVGMQSHNGLDYPNLEEYEKSIDAFSACGVKVMITELDINVLPNPAGFGGADIAQNFELQQKYNPYADGLPKDKAKELDKRWLQLFNIYYKHRTQISRINLWGISDSGSWLNGWPIKGRTNYPLLFDRQYKAKPIVNEIIKLYK
;
A
#
# COMPACT_ATOMS: atom_id res chain seq x y z
N MET A 1 12.68 -16.36 84.93
CA MET A 1 13.64 -16.91 83.90
C MET A 1 12.86 -17.40 82.72
N ILE A 2 12.80 -16.60 81.67
CA ILE A 2 12.08 -16.95 80.41
C ILE A 2 13.13 -17.52 79.51
N ASN A 3 12.84 -18.78 79.03
CA ASN A 3 13.75 -19.60 78.26
C ASN A 3 14.09 -19.00 76.91
N GLY A 4 15.37 -18.82 76.61
CA GLY A 4 15.92 -18.28 75.35
C GLY A 4 15.84 -19.13 74.11
N SER A 5 14.99 -20.20 74.11
CA SER A 5 14.85 -21.13 72.97
C SER A 5 13.69 -20.78 72.02
N ASP A 6 12.81 -19.83 72.39
CA ASP A 6 11.62 -19.53 71.60
C ASP A 6 11.80 -18.31 70.63
N MET A 7 12.79 -17.45 70.89
CA MET A 7 13.10 -16.32 70.01
C MET A 7 13.83 -16.73 68.72
N THR A 8 14.68 -17.76 68.78
CA THR A 8 15.45 -18.23 67.60
C THR A 8 14.61 -19.00 66.58
N LYS A 9 13.53 -19.65 67.03
CA LYS A 9 12.59 -20.35 66.14
C LYS A 9 11.64 -19.39 65.38
N ARG A 10 11.30 -18.23 65.99
CA ARG A 10 10.46 -17.22 65.36
C ARG A 10 11.22 -16.47 64.26
N ASP A 11 12.47 -16.14 64.48
CA ASP A 11 13.30 -15.43 63.49
C ASP A 11 13.64 -16.29 62.28
N ASN A 12 13.87 -17.59 62.47
CA ASN A 12 14.13 -18.49 61.36
C ASN A 12 12.88 -18.73 60.48
N ARG A 13 11.67 -18.77 61.08
CA ARG A 13 10.42 -18.86 60.29
C ARG A 13 10.14 -17.59 59.50
N LEU A 14 10.42 -16.39 60.07
CA LEU A 14 10.25 -15.12 59.35
C LEU A 14 11.25 -15.00 58.19
N ARG A 15 12.49 -15.40 58.38
CA ARG A 15 13.53 -15.40 57.32
C ARG A 15 13.22 -16.36 56.19
N ILE A 16 12.69 -17.56 56.49
CA ILE A 16 12.29 -18.55 55.46
C ILE A 16 11.07 -18.05 54.68
N ILE A 17 10.10 -17.38 55.31
CA ILE A 17 8.92 -16.82 54.63
C ILE A 17 9.31 -15.63 53.75
N ILE A 18 10.24 -14.77 54.16
CA ILE A 18 10.73 -13.65 53.38
C ILE A 18 11.54 -14.14 52.16
N VAL A 19 12.38 -15.16 52.32
CA VAL A 19 13.16 -15.74 51.19
C VAL A 19 12.27 -16.45 50.19
N ILE A 20 11.24 -17.18 50.62
CA ILE A 20 10.27 -17.83 49.72
C ILE A 20 9.39 -16.79 49.01
N SER A 21 8.97 -15.70 49.72
CA SER A 21 8.20 -14.63 49.10
C SER A 21 9.01 -13.80 48.11
N LEU A 22 10.29 -13.53 48.33
CA LEU A 22 11.18 -12.89 47.35
C LEU A 22 11.49 -13.81 46.17
N SER A 23 11.65 -15.10 46.38
CA SER A 23 11.87 -16.07 45.31
C SER A 23 10.63 -16.20 44.38
N PHE A 24 9.40 -16.12 44.94
CA PHE A 24 8.18 -16.09 44.16
C PHE A 24 7.98 -14.78 43.40
N ILE A 25 8.40 -13.64 43.95
CA ILE A 25 8.33 -12.34 43.27
C ILE A 25 9.34 -12.28 42.13
N ILE A 26 10.55 -12.84 42.29
CA ILE A 26 11.55 -12.91 41.20
C ILE A 26 11.13 -13.90 40.08
N TYR A 27 10.42 -14.99 40.39
CA TYR A 27 9.93 -15.92 39.39
C TYR A 27 8.73 -15.38 38.59
N HIS A 28 7.92 -14.47 39.15
CA HIS A 28 6.82 -13.82 38.41
C HIS A 28 7.24 -12.61 37.57
N LEU A 29 8.46 -12.09 37.77
CA LEU A 29 8.98 -10.99 36.95
C LEU A 29 9.75 -11.45 35.69
N SER A 30 9.92 -12.77 35.51
CA SER A 30 10.79 -13.30 34.45
C SER A 30 10.06 -13.93 33.26
N PHE A 31 8.75 -13.96 33.24
CA PHE A 31 7.96 -14.46 32.11
C PHE A 31 6.90 -13.45 31.68
N SER A 32 7.34 -12.26 31.26
CA SER A 32 6.57 -11.60 30.22
C SER A 32 6.75 -12.43 28.95
N PRO A 33 5.70 -13.04 28.38
CA PRO A 33 5.85 -13.68 27.08
C PRO A 33 6.43 -12.60 26.16
N VAL A 34 7.58 -12.89 25.57
CA VAL A 34 8.13 -12.05 24.50
C VAL A 34 7.03 -12.03 23.44
N ARG A 35 6.21 -10.97 23.43
CA ARG A 35 5.14 -10.80 22.45
C ARG A 35 5.81 -10.89 21.09
N ALA A 36 5.39 -11.86 20.28
CA ALA A 36 5.92 -11.99 18.95
C ALA A 36 5.81 -10.63 18.28
N GLN A 37 6.94 -10.04 17.92
CA GLN A 37 6.97 -8.72 17.30
C GLN A 37 6.34 -8.83 15.93
N THR A 38 5.45 -7.91 15.59
CA THR A 38 4.72 -7.89 14.32
C THR A 38 5.35 -6.90 13.34
N LEU A 39 4.94 -6.91 12.07
CA LEU A 39 5.41 -5.91 11.11
C LEU A 39 5.06 -4.49 11.57
N LYS A 40 3.86 -4.26 12.10
CA LYS A 40 3.48 -2.94 12.60
C LYS A 40 4.24 -2.51 13.85
N ASP A 41 4.65 -3.45 14.72
CA ASP A 41 5.48 -3.12 15.88
C ASP A 41 6.91 -2.75 15.46
N ALA A 42 7.44 -3.41 14.44
CA ALA A 42 8.82 -3.20 13.97
C ALA A 42 8.93 -1.97 13.05
N ILE A 43 8.07 -1.89 12.04
CA ILE A 43 8.12 -0.86 10.98
C ILE A 43 7.33 0.38 11.38
N GLY A 44 6.22 0.22 12.12
CA GLY A 44 5.27 1.28 12.45
C GLY A 44 5.84 2.43 13.28
N GLN A 45 7.00 2.24 13.90
CA GLN A 45 7.74 3.33 14.57
C GLN A 45 8.39 4.31 13.58
N TYR A 46 8.53 3.94 12.28
CA TYR A 46 9.14 4.76 11.24
C TYR A 46 8.12 5.23 10.21
N CYS A 47 7.24 4.34 9.76
CA CYS A 47 6.26 4.62 8.71
C CYS A 47 5.01 3.75 8.85
N LEU A 48 3.97 4.08 8.10
CA LEU A 48 2.81 3.20 7.98
C LEU A 48 3.18 1.92 7.25
N ILE A 49 2.63 0.79 7.69
CA ILE A 49 2.71 -0.50 7.02
C ILE A 49 1.31 -1.05 6.81
N GLY A 50 0.96 -1.44 5.58
CA GLY A 50 -0.40 -1.83 5.25
C GLY A 50 -0.53 -2.77 4.06
N ALA A 51 -1.77 -2.97 3.64
CA ALA A 51 -2.11 -3.78 2.48
C ALA A 51 -3.31 -3.22 1.71
N ALA A 52 -3.43 -3.58 0.44
CA ALA A 52 -4.65 -3.39 -0.33
C ALA A 52 -5.72 -4.37 0.16
N VAL A 53 -6.94 -3.84 0.34
CA VAL A 53 -8.12 -4.57 0.84
C VAL A 53 -9.20 -4.55 -0.23
N ASN A 54 -9.67 -5.72 -0.62
CA ASN A 54 -10.76 -5.87 -1.58
C ASN A 54 -12.12 -5.91 -0.87
N GLN A 55 -13.20 -5.93 -1.67
CA GLN A 55 -14.57 -5.91 -1.14
C GLN A 55 -14.89 -7.11 -0.23
N TRP A 56 -14.46 -8.33 -0.59
CA TRP A 56 -14.74 -9.53 0.23
C TRP A 56 -14.13 -9.43 1.61
N GLN A 57 -12.95 -8.83 1.71
CA GLN A 57 -12.24 -8.59 2.95
C GLN A 57 -12.92 -7.48 3.77
N SER A 58 -13.25 -6.34 3.15
CA SER A 58 -13.95 -5.25 3.84
C SER A 58 -15.41 -5.56 4.19
N ASP A 59 -16.02 -6.57 3.60
CA ASP A 59 -17.32 -7.15 3.98
C ASP A 59 -17.19 -8.23 5.09
N GLU A 60 -15.98 -8.38 5.69
CA GLU A 60 -15.65 -9.36 6.76
C GLU A 60 -15.98 -10.81 6.37
N GLN A 61 -15.86 -11.15 5.09
CA GLN A 61 -16.12 -12.51 4.59
C GLN A 61 -14.86 -13.40 4.60
N VAL A 62 -13.72 -12.87 5.05
CA VAL A 62 -12.41 -13.55 5.08
C VAL A 62 -11.75 -13.32 6.44
N PRO A 63 -12.17 -14.05 7.50
CA PRO A 63 -11.65 -13.85 8.87
C PRO A 63 -10.14 -14.01 9.01
N GLU A 64 -9.52 -14.82 8.14
CA GLU A 64 -8.06 -14.99 8.11
C GLU A 64 -7.35 -13.69 7.65
N ALA A 65 -7.98 -12.92 6.77
CA ALA A 65 -7.48 -11.60 6.34
C ALA A 65 -7.54 -10.59 7.50
N ASP A 66 -8.65 -10.59 8.25
CA ASP A 66 -8.85 -9.71 9.40
C ASP A 66 -7.77 -9.96 10.46
N ALA A 67 -7.49 -11.24 10.76
CA ALA A 67 -6.45 -11.62 11.71
C ALA A 67 -5.06 -11.12 11.30
N VAL A 68 -4.71 -11.18 10.00
CA VAL A 68 -3.44 -10.68 9.47
C VAL A 68 -3.39 -9.15 9.55
N LEU A 69 -4.47 -8.46 9.16
CA LEU A 69 -4.55 -7.00 9.21
C LEU A 69 -4.41 -6.49 10.65
N ASP A 70 -5.15 -7.05 11.58
CA ASP A 70 -5.10 -6.67 12.99
C ASP A 70 -3.73 -6.92 13.62
N GLN A 71 -3.05 -7.97 13.21
CA GLN A 71 -1.76 -8.32 13.78
C GLN A 71 -0.60 -7.54 13.17
N HIS A 72 -0.58 -7.35 11.86
CA HIS A 72 0.62 -6.91 11.14
C HIS A 72 0.55 -5.51 10.54
N PHE A 73 -0.63 -4.89 10.40
CA PHE A 73 -0.81 -3.65 9.65
C PHE A 73 -1.43 -2.52 10.48
N ASN A 74 -1.19 -1.28 10.10
CA ASN A 74 -1.75 -0.07 10.70
C ASN A 74 -2.37 0.88 9.67
N CYS A 75 -2.38 0.49 8.39
CA CYS A 75 -3.14 1.18 7.35
C CYS A 75 -3.66 0.18 6.30
N ALA A 76 -4.64 0.59 5.53
CA ALA A 76 -5.19 -0.15 4.40
C ALA A 76 -5.48 0.78 3.24
N VAL A 77 -5.35 0.29 2.00
CA VAL A 77 -5.72 1.02 0.79
C VAL A 77 -6.88 0.29 0.09
N ALA A 78 -7.84 1.07 -0.43
CA ALA A 78 -8.95 0.52 -1.18
C ALA A 78 -8.47 -0.06 -2.52
N GLU A 79 -8.55 -1.39 -2.73
CA GLU A 79 -8.04 -2.01 -3.95
C GLU A 79 -8.80 -1.54 -5.20
N ASN A 80 -10.14 -1.49 -5.14
CA ASN A 80 -10.98 -1.14 -6.29
C ASN A 80 -12.16 -0.23 -5.96
N CYS A 81 -12.71 -0.28 -4.74
CA CYS A 81 -14.00 0.33 -4.41
C CYS A 81 -14.00 1.87 -4.44
N MET A 82 -12.83 2.51 -4.42
CA MET A 82 -12.71 3.97 -4.51
C MET A 82 -12.23 4.47 -5.88
N LYS A 83 -12.10 3.58 -6.86
CA LYS A 83 -11.78 3.98 -8.25
C LYS A 83 -12.94 4.72 -8.90
N PRO A 84 -12.68 5.64 -9.83
CA PRO A 84 -13.72 6.50 -10.40
C PRO A 84 -14.93 5.77 -10.98
N GLU A 85 -14.74 4.67 -11.72
CA GLU A 85 -15.86 3.91 -12.30
C GLU A 85 -16.76 3.26 -11.24
N SER A 86 -16.16 2.86 -10.09
CA SER A 86 -16.91 2.28 -8.97
C SER A 86 -17.75 3.32 -8.23
N LEU A 87 -17.18 4.52 -8.03
CA LEU A 87 -17.83 5.60 -7.29
C LEU A 87 -18.81 6.42 -8.12
N ALA A 88 -18.59 6.53 -9.45
CA ALA A 88 -19.38 7.36 -10.34
C ALA A 88 -19.85 6.58 -11.58
N PRO A 89 -20.67 5.51 -11.41
CA PRO A 89 -21.02 4.58 -12.49
C PRO A 89 -21.84 5.23 -13.63
N ALA A 90 -22.53 6.33 -13.36
CA ALA A 90 -23.29 7.08 -14.36
C ALA A 90 -23.29 8.58 -14.05
N GLU A 91 -23.60 9.40 -15.05
CA GLU A 91 -23.62 10.85 -14.89
C GLU A 91 -24.56 11.32 -13.80
N GLY A 92 -24.01 12.07 -12.84
CA GLY A 92 -24.79 12.59 -11.69
C GLY A 92 -25.07 11.56 -10.59
N ILE A 93 -24.67 10.30 -10.76
CA ILE A 93 -24.86 9.22 -9.77
C ILE A 93 -23.53 8.92 -9.09
N PHE A 94 -23.54 8.94 -7.75
CA PHE A 94 -22.44 8.47 -6.92
C PHE A 94 -22.89 7.25 -6.10
N ASP A 95 -22.08 6.21 -6.07
CA ASP A 95 -22.32 5.01 -5.27
C ASP A 95 -21.18 4.79 -4.25
N PHE A 96 -21.45 5.18 -3.02
CA PHE A 96 -20.50 5.05 -1.92
C PHE A 96 -20.65 3.76 -1.11
N ARG A 97 -21.68 2.91 -1.37
CA ARG A 97 -22.02 1.78 -0.52
C ARG A 97 -20.86 0.84 -0.19
N VAL A 98 -20.03 0.51 -1.20
CA VAL A 98 -18.89 -0.40 -0.99
C VAL A 98 -17.72 0.35 -0.34
N ALA A 99 -17.47 1.58 -0.75
CA ALA A 99 -16.40 2.39 -0.20
C ALA A 99 -16.68 2.83 1.26
N ASP A 100 -17.95 3.08 1.62
CA ASP A 100 -18.37 3.33 3.01
C ASP A 100 -18.08 2.14 3.93
N LYS A 101 -18.30 0.92 3.43
CA LYS A 101 -17.94 -0.31 4.16
C LYS A 101 -16.44 -0.42 4.39
N PHE A 102 -15.63 -0.14 3.36
CA PHE A 102 -14.17 -0.12 3.48
C PHE A 102 -13.72 0.90 4.54
N VAL A 103 -14.27 2.11 4.54
CA VAL A 103 -13.92 3.14 5.53
C VAL A 103 -14.35 2.72 6.94
N SER A 104 -15.56 2.18 7.09
CA SER A 104 -16.05 1.65 8.36
C SER A 104 -15.19 0.49 8.87
N TYR A 105 -14.80 -0.41 7.98
CA TYR A 105 -13.87 -1.50 8.26
C TYR A 105 -12.53 -0.98 8.79
N CYS A 106 -11.94 0.00 8.11
CA CYS A 106 -10.70 0.62 8.58
C CYS A 106 -10.84 1.23 9.97
N GLN A 107 -11.96 1.89 10.26
CA GLN A 107 -12.23 2.47 11.58
C GLN A 107 -12.34 1.38 12.66
N GLN A 108 -13.07 0.30 12.41
CA GLN A 108 -13.25 -0.83 13.33
C GLN A 108 -11.92 -1.52 13.65
N HIS A 109 -11.08 -1.74 12.64
CA HIS A 109 -9.76 -2.36 12.77
C HIS A 109 -8.64 -1.38 13.13
N LYS A 110 -8.97 -0.09 13.38
CA LYS A 110 -8.02 0.97 13.74
C LYS A 110 -6.89 1.15 12.69
N LEU A 111 -7.24 0.97 11.43
CA LEU A 111 -6.37 1.17 10.28
C LEU A 111 -6.55 2.59 9.74
N LYS A 112 -5.47 3.23 9.33
CA LYS A 112 -5.56 4.46 8.54
C LYS A 112 -6.01 4.11 7.13
N ALA A 113 -7.13 4.65 6.70
CA ALA A 113 -7.66 4.43 5.36
C ALA A 113 -6.92 5.32 4.33
N ILE A 114 -6.52 4.73 3.20
CA ILE A 114 -5.91 5.40 2.06
C ILE A 114 -6.88 5.31 0.88
N GLY A 115 -7.19 6.46 0.28
CA GLY A 115 -8.05 6.53 -0.89
C GLY A 115 -7.28 6.31 -2.19
N HIS A 116 -7.68 5.32 -2.97
CA HIS A 116 -7.09 4.98 -4.26
C HIS A 116 -8.20 4.76 -5.29
N CYS A 117 -8.27 5.59 -6.28
CA CYS A 117 -7.62 6.86 -6.57
C CYS A 117 -8.64 7.87 -7.11
N LEU A 118 -8.32 9.17 -7.10
CA LEU A 118 -9.28 10.17 -7.58
C LEU A 118 -9.29 10.33 -9.10
N VAL A 119 -8.11 10.26 -9.74
CA VAL A 119 -7.96 10.42 -11.20
C VAL A 119 -7.02 9.35 -11.74
N TRP A 120 -7.51 8.55 -12.66
CA TRP A 120 -6.74 7.53 -13.36
C TRP A 120 -7.24 7.36 -14.79
N HIS A 121 -6.37 7.08 -15.74
CA HIS A 121 -6.70 6.87 -17.16
C HIS A 121 -7.45 5.55 -17.41
N SER A 122 -7.27 4.56 -16.51
CA SER A 122 -7.99 3.31 -16.48
C SER A 122 -9.08 3.34 -15.41
N GLN A 123 -10.08 2.48 -15.52
CA GLN A 123 -11.22 2.40 -14.59
C GLN A 123 -11.85 3.77 -14.28
N ALA A 124 -11.85 4.65 -15.30
CA ALA A 124 -12.61 5.89 -15.34
C ALA A 124 -13.86 5.68 -16.21
N PRO A 125 -15.03 6.15 -15.81
CA PRO A 125 -16.25 5.88 -16.57
C PRO A 125 -16.26 6.61 -17.90
N ASP A 126 -16.65 5.92 -18.99
CA ASP A 126 -16.65 6.47 -20.35
C ASP A 126 -17.50 7.76 -20.49
N TRP A 127 -18.56 7.87 -19.70
CA TRP A 127 -19.44 9.04 -19.73
C TRP A 127 -18.72 10.34 -19.36
N TRP A 128 -17.58 10.29 -18.71
CA TRP A 128 -16.80 11.50 -18.41
C TRP A 128 -16.29 12.20 -19.65
N PHE A 129 -16.04 11.43 -20.71
CA PHE A 129 -15.40 11.89 -21.95
C PHE A 129 -16.37 11.96 -23.13
N THR A 130 -17.64 11.64 -22.93
CA THR A 130 -18.67 11.61 -23.98
C THR A 130 -19.87 12.43 -23.59
N ASN A 131 -20.66 12.87 -24.58
CA ASN A 131 -21.93 13.58 -24.39
C ASN A 131 -23.10 12.64 -24.64
N GLY A 132 -23.78 12.24 -23.53
CA GLY A 132 -25.01 11.47 -23.58
C GLY A 132 -24.95 10.19 -24.42
N TYR A 133 -26.09 9.71 -24.87
CA TYR A 133 -26.21 8.44 -25.64
C TYR A 133 -25.59 8.50 -27.06
N ALA A 134 -25.29 9.69 -27.58
CA ALA A 134 -24.70 9.85 -28.91
C ALA A 134 -23.19 9.55 -28.96
N ALA A 135 -22.57 9.25 -27.82
CA ALA A 135 -21.15 8.97 -27.68
C ALA A 135 -20.21 9.98 -28.38
N SER A 136 -20.70 11.21 -28.67
CA SER A 136 -19.84 12.27 -29.18
C SER A 136 -18.85 12.72 -28.11
N PRO A 137 -17.62 13.13 -28.46
CA PRO A 137 -16.66 13.62 -27.49
C PRO A 137 -17.20 14.80 -26.66
N ALA A 138 -17.00 14.77 -25.36
CA ALA A 138 -17.31 15.90 -24.48
C ALA A 138 -16.33 17.08 -24.72
N SER A 139 -16.78 18.30 -24.48
CA SER A 139 -15.89 19.47 -24.56
C SER A 139 -14.91 19.49 -23.37
N LYS A 140 -13.83 20.25 -23.53
CA LYS A 140 -12.85 20.51 -22.48
C LYS A 140 -13.52 21.01 -21.18
N GLU A 141 -14.46 21.93 -21.30
CA GLU A 141 -15.17 22.54 -20.16
C GLU A 141 -15.99 21.50 -19.41
N VAL A 142 -16.73 20.65 -20.14
CA VAL A 142 -17.56 19.58 -19.54
C VAL A 142 -16.69 18.57 -18.79
N VAL A 143 -15.57 18.13 -19.39
CA VAL A 143 -14.65 17.20 -18.71
C VAL A 143 -14.03 17.84 -17.47
N LYS A 144 -13.66 19.11 -17.54
CA LYS A 144 -13.15 19.88 -16.39
C LYS A 144 -14.18 19.96 -15.25
N GLU A 145 -15.43 20.28 -15.56
CA GLU A 145 -16.52 20.35 -14.58
C GLU A 145 -16.78 18.98 -13.92
N ARG A 146 -16.81 17.91 -14.72
CA ARG A 146 -17.00 16.52 -14.22
C ARG A 146 -15.86 16.10 -13.29
N LEU A 147 -14.61 16.41 -13.66
CA LEU A 147 -13.42 16.14 -12.83
C LEU A 147 -13.50 16.87 -11.48
N ILE A 148 -13.79 18.17 -11.50
CA ILE A 148 -13.94 18.97 -10.28
C ILE A 148 -15.09 18.45 -9.42
N LYS A 149 -16.25 18.17 -10.02
CA LYS A 149 -17.42 17.64 -9.31
C LYS A 149 -17.12 16.30 -8.65
N HIS A 150 -16.47 15.38 -9.38
CA HIS A 150 -16.08 14.08 -8.84
C HIS A 150 -15.20 14.23 -7.60
N ILE A 151 -14.10 14.97 -7.72
CA ILE A 151 -13.14 15.12 -6.62
C ILE A 151 -13.80 15.80 -5.42
N LYS A 152 -14.53 16.91 -5.63
CA LYS A 152 -15.25 17.59 -4.53
C LYS A 152 -16.24 16.68 -3.82
N THR A 153 -16.97 15.87 -4.58
CA THR A 153 -17.99 14.96 -4.02
C THR A 153 -17.33 13.82 -3.24
N VAL A 154 -16.33 13.17 -3.82
CA VAL A 154 -15.68 12.00 -3.19
C VAL A 154 -14.86 12.43 -1.96
N VAL A 155 -13.98 13.41 -2.12
CA VAL A 155 -13.13 13.86 -1.00
C VAL A 155 -13.99 14.52 0.09
N GLY A 156 -15.02 15.28 -0.28
CA GLY A 156 -15.96 15.90 0.66
C GLY A 156 -16.77 14.86 1.46
N HIS A 157 -17.20 13.77 0.82
CA HIS A 157 -17.91 12.67 1.48
C HIS A 157 -17.05 11.99 2.57
N TYR A 158 -15.76 11.83 2.32
CA TYR A 158 -14.82 11.18 3.25
C TYR A 158 -13.95 12.16 4.05
N LYS A 159 -14.32 13.44 4.09
CA LYS A 159 -13.54 14.46 4.79
C LYS A 159 -13.23 14.06 6.23
N GLY A 160 -11.93 14.10 6.59
CA GLY A 160 -11.44 13.71 7.92
C GLY A 160 -11.42 12.20 8.21
N GLN A 161 -11.83 11.35 7.24
CA GLN A 161 -11.87 9.89 7.40
C GLN A 161 -10.74 9.20 6.62
N ILE A 162 -10.26 9.81 5.54
CA ILE A 162 -9.16 9.30 4.72
C ILE A 162 -7.87 10.00 5.13
N HIS A 163 -6.82 9.22 5.41
CA HIS A 163 -5.52 9.75 5.78
C HIS A 163 -4.83 10.49 4.62
N GLY A 164 -4.99 9.99 3.42
CA GLY A 164 -4.44 10.60 2.21
C GLY A 164 -4.96 9.93 0.95
N TRP A 165 -4.89 10.66 -0.17
CA TRP A 165 -5.41 10.26 -1.47
C TRP A 165 -4.31 10.12 -2.52
N ASP A 166 -4.35 9.05 -3.28
CA ASP A 166 -3.70 8.99 -4.58
C ASP A 166 -4.53 9.87 -5.53
N VAL A 167 -4.14 11.16 -5.63
CA VAL A 167 -4.90 12.18 -6.36
C VAL A 167 -4.87 11.94 -7.85
N VAL A 168 -3.66 11.68 -8.38
CA VAL A 168 -3.44 11.31 -9.78
C VAL A 168 -2.59 10.05 -9.83
N ASN A 169 -3.10 9.06 -10.55
CA ASN A 169 -2.45 7.79 -10.77
C ASN A 169 -2.00 7.66 -12.23
N GLU A 170 -0.71 7.30 -12.44
CA GLU A 170 -0.13 6.86 -13.72
C GLU A 170 -0.25 7.86 -14.88
N ALA A 171 0.09 9.12 -14.65
CA ALA A 171 0.03 10.16 -15.67
C ALA A 171 1.29 10.26 -16.53
N ILE A 172 2.39 9.58 -16.19
CA ILE A 172 3.69 9.67 -16.86
C ILE A 172 4.11 8.31 -17.41
N GLU A 173 4.50 8.27 -18.69
CA GLU A 173 5.02 7.08 -19.34
C GLU A 173 6.46 6.78 -18.95
N ASP A 174 6.96 5.57 -19.24
CA ASP A 174 8.31 5.14 -18.88
C ASP A 174 9.42 5.94 -19.57
N ASP A 175 9.12 6.58 -20.70
CA ASP A 175 10.03 7.48 -21.40
C ASP A 175 10.05 8.92 -20.83
N GLY A 176 9.21 9.20 -19.81
CA GLY A 176 9.07 10.49 -19.14
C GLY A 176 8.14 11.47 -19.82
N SER A 177 7.43 11.07 -20.88
CA SER A 177 6.35 11.86 -21.48
C SER A 177 5.05 11.72 -20.69
N PHE A 178 4.13 12.67 -20.85
CA PHE A 178 2.79 12.51 -20.30
C PHE A 178 1.98 11.48 -21.07
N ARG A 179 1.31 10.59 -20.34
CA ARG A 179 0.40 9.61 -20.90
C ARG A 179 -0.70 10.29 -21.69
N GLN A 180 -0.93 9.84 -22.92
CA GLN A 180 -1.95 10.37 -23.82
C GLN A 180 -3.37 9.92 -23.42
N SER A 181 -3.69 10.10 -22.15
CA SER A 181 -5.00 9.82 -21.59
C SER A 181 -6.07 10.80 -22.14
N PRO A 182 -7.37 10.47 -22.06
CA PRO A 182 -8.43 11.42 -22.41
C PRO A 182 -8.33 12.74 -21.64
N TYR A 183 -7.94 12.70 -20.36
CA TYR A 183 -7.69 13.93 -19.58
C TYR A 183 -6.58 14.79 -20.19
N TYR A 184 -5.44 14.19 -20.50
CA TYR A 184 -4.30 14.93 -21.04
C TYR A 184 -4.61 15.49 -22.45
N LYS A 185 -5.25 14.71 -23.30
CA LYS A 185 -5.65 15.14 -24.66
C LYS A 185 -6.57 16.34 -24.63
N LEU A 186 -7.48 16.44 -23.64
CA LEU A 186 -8.46 17.52 -23.54
C LEU A 186 -7.97 18.71 -22.72
N LEU A 187 -7.23 18.44 -21.63
CA LEU A 187 -6.89 19.45 -20.63
C LEU A 187 -5.39 19.76 -20.57
N GLY A 188 -4.52 18.99 -21.26
CA GLY A 188 -3.08 19.08 -21.08
C GLY A 188 -2.70 18.78 -19.63
N GLU A 189 -1.59 19.34 -19.15
CA GLU A 189 -1.13 19.18 -17.76
C GLU A 189 -2.09 19.80 -16.73
N GLU A 190 -2.99 20.68 -17.17
CA GLU A 190 -3.94 21.40 -16.30
C GLU A 190 -4.81 20.44 -15.48
N PHE A 191 -5.12 19.22 -15.99
CA PHE A 191 -5.95 18.28 -15.25
C PHE A 191 -5.32 17.86 -13.91
N ILE A 192 -3.98 17.75 -13.85
CA ILE A 192 -3.26 17.42 -12.62
C ILE A 192 -3.37 18.56 -11.61
N GLU A 193 -3.18 19.81 -12.07
CA GLU A 193 -3.30 21.00 -11.22
C GLU A 193 -4.71 21.15 -10.65
N ILE A 194 -5.73 20.93 -11.49
CA ILE A 194 -7.15 20.95 -11.09
C ILE A 194 -7.36 19.87 -10.01
N ALA A 195 -6.86 18.66 -10.22
CA ALA A 195 -7.06 17.56 -9.30
C ALA A 195 -6.46 17.85 -7.91
N PHE A 196 -5.20 18.25 -7.83
CA PHE A 196 -4.54 18.57 -6.56
C PHE A 196 -5.17 19.77 -5.86
N ARG A 197 -5.50 20.85 -6.58
CA ARG A 197 -6.18 22.01 -6.01
C ARG A 197 -7.54 21.62 -5.44
N THR A 198 -8.34 20.93 -6.22
CA THR A 198 -9.71 20.54 -5.82
C THR A 198 -9.73 19.59 -4.64
N ALA A 199 -8.80 18.63 -4.59
CA ALA A 199 -8.68 17.71 -3.46
C ALA A 199 -8.29 18.45 -2.18
N HIS A 200 -7.32 19.38 -2.25
CA HIS A 200 -6.92 20.21 -1.11
C HIS A 200 -8.04 21.11 -0.61
N GLU A 201 -8.79 21.74 -1.52
CA GLU A 201 -9.95 22.59 -1.16
C GLU A 201 -11.06 21.78 -0.47
N ALA A 202 -11.28 20.53 -0.89
CA ALA A 202 -12.32 19.65 -0.33
C ALA A 202 -11.95 19.11 1.06
N ASP A 203 -10.71 18.67 1.25
CA ASP A 203 -10.16 18.23 2.54
C ASP A 203 -8.72 18.73 2.73
N PRO A 204 -8.52 19.86 3.45
CA PRO A 204 -7.20 20.42 3.70
C PRO A 204 -6.29 19.53 4.58
N ASP A 205 -6.85 18.60 5.34
CA ASP A 205 -6.13 17.80 6.31
C ASP A 205 -5.62 16.47 5.71
N ALA A 206 -6.28 15.95 4.66
CA ALA A 206 -5.83 14.75 3.97
C ALA A 206 -4.51 15.00 3.22
N GLU A 207 -3.60 14.02 3.26
CA GLU A 207 -2.38 14.08 2.46
C GLU A 207 -2.68 13.81 0.97
N LEU A 208 -1.93 14.44 0.06
CA LEU A 208 -2.16 14.38 -1.39
C LEU A 208 -0.95 13.80 -2.11
N TYR A 209 -1.15 12.74 -2.90
CA TYR A 209 -0.09 11.95 -3.51
C TYR A 209 -0.22 11.87 -5.03
N TYR A 210 0.93 11.80 -5.71
CA TYR A 210 1.07 11.28 -7.05
C TYR A 210 1.54 9.83 -6.96
N ASN A 211 0.94 8.89 -7.69
CA ASN A 211 1.26 7.47 -7.65
C ASN A 211 1.53 6.91 -9.05
N ASP A 212 2.58 6.09 -9.22
CA ASP A 212 2.90 5.51 -10.53
C ASP A 212 3.77 4.24 -10.40
N TYR A 213 3.76 3.41 -11.45
CA TYR A 213 4.63 2.24 -11.60
C TYR A 213 5.96 2.59 -12.32
N SER A 214 6.86 1.61 -12.45
CA SER A 214 8.18 1.74 -13.12
C SER A 214 9.03 2.91 -12.61
N MET A 215 8.82 3.34 -11.38
CA MET A 215 9.42 4.54 -10.80
C MET A 215 10.94 4.47 -10.60
N ALA A 216 11.57 3.31 -10.79
CA ALA A 216 13.02 3.17 -10.84
C ALA A 216 13.64 3.71 -12.14
N GLY A 217 12.85 3.87 -13.20
CA GLY A 217 13.32 4.35 -14.50
C GLY A 217 13.83 5.81 -14.43
N ALA A 218 15.03 6.07 -14.94
CA ALA A 218 15.66 7.38 -14.83
C ALA A 218 14.84 8.51 -15.48
N LYS A 219 14.29 8.26 -16.68
CA LYS A 219 13.47 9.26 -17.41
C LYS A 219 12.17 9.56 -16.67
N LYS A 220 11.48 8.53 -16.18
CA LYS A 220 10.25 8.67 -15.42
C LYS A 220 10.51 9.39 -14.09
N ARG A 221 11.55 9.00 -13.36
CA ARG A 221 12.01 9.66 -12.12
C ARG A 221 12.21 11.15 -12.33
N GLU A 222 12.91 11.55 -13.40
CA GLU A 222 13.15 12.94 -13.72
C GLU A 222 11.86 13.70 -14.06
N ALA A 223 10.97 13.09 -14.83
CA ALA A 223 9.67 13.66 -15.17
C ALA A 223 8.77 13.86 -13.94
N VAL A 224 8.73 12.88 -13.03
CA VAL A 224 7.98 13.00 -11.76
C VAL A 224 8.59 14.08 -10.86
N CYS A 225 9.92 14.20 -10.79
CA CYS A 225 10.57 15.30 -10.07
C CYS A 225 10.18 16.67 -10.66
N ARG A 226 10.10 16.80 -12.01
CA ARG A 226 9.60 18.03 -12.65
C ARG A 226 8.15 18.31 -12.29
N LEU A 227 7.29 17.30 -12.34
CA LEU A 227 5.88 17.42 -11.93
C LEU A 227 5.74 17.96 -10.51
N VAL A 228 6.44 17.37 -9.54
CA VAL A 228 6.42 17.80 -8.14
C VAL A 228 6.88 19.26 -8.01
N ARG A 229 7.99 19.63 -8.64
CA ARG A 229 8.49 21.01 -8.62
C ARG A 229 7.52 22.00 -9.25
N ASN A 230 6.89 21.63 -10.37
CA ASN A 230 5.91 22.46 -11.06
C ASN A 230 4.66 22.73 -10.21
N LEU A 231 4.12 21.67 -9.56
CA LEU A 231 2.97 21.84 -8.64
C LEU A 231 3.33 22.78 -7.50
N LYS A 232 4.47 22.56 -6.83
CA LYS A 232 4.94 23.44 -5.74
C LYS A 232 5.19 24.88 -6.20
N ALA A 233 5.78 25.09 -7.37
CA ALA A 233 6.02 26.43 -7.92
C ALA A 233 4.71 27.19 -8.19
N LYS A 234 3.61 26.48 -8.44
CA LYS A 234 2.27 27.03 -8.59
C LYS A 234 1.51 27.17 -7.24
N GLY A 235 2.16 26.92 -6.11
CA GLY A 235 1.55 26.96 -4.78
C GLY A 235 0.56 25.84 -4.50
N LEU A 236 0.60 24.76 -5.28
CA LEU A 236 -0.27 23.59 -5.09
C LEU A 236 0.37 22.63 -4.10
N ARG A 237 -0.46 22.09 -3.20
CA ARG A 237 -0.02 21.09 -2.22
C ARG A 237 0.15 19.72 -2.88
N ILE A 238 1.32 19.12 -2.67
CA ILE A 238 1.62 17.73 -2.91
C ILE A 238 2.50 17.25 -1.75
N ASP A 239 2.05 16.23 -1.04
CA ASP A 239 2.71 15.75 0.19
C ASP A 239 3.63 14.56 -0.09
N GLY A 240 3.35 13.77 -1.12
CA GLY A 240 4.13 12.59 -1.39
C GLY A 240 4.08 12.07 -2.82
N VAL A 241 5.06 11.20 -3.12
CA VAL A 241 5.16 10.43 -4.35
C VAL A 241 5.13 8.95 -3.99
N GLY A 242 4.19 8.23 -4.58
CA GLY A 242 4.03 6.78 -4.47
C GLY A 242 4.78 6.05 -5.58
N MET A 243 5.65 5.12 -5.18
CA MET A 243 6.25 4.12 -6.03
C MET A 243 5.43 2.84 -5.87
N GLN A 244 4.64 2.44 -6.89
CA GLN A 244 3.78 1.25 -6.80
C GLN A 244 4.58 0.00 -6.41
N SER A 245 5.75 -0.19 -7.02
CA SER A 245 6.67 -1.29 -6.68
C SER A 245 6.12 -2.67 -6.99
N HIS A 246 5.45 -2.82 -8.14
CA HIS A 246 5.19 -4.10 -8.76
C HIS A 246 6.51 -4.66 -9.31
N ASN A 247 7.17 -5.47 -8.51
CA ASN A 247 8.53 -5.93 -8.76
C ASN A 247 8.55 -7.37 -9.28
N GLY A 248 9.72 -7.82 -9.73
CA GLY A 248 10.03 -9.21 -10.00
C GLY A 248 11.31 -9.65 -9.30
N LEU A 249 11.69 -10.89 -9.49
CA LEU A 249 12.91 -11.43 -8.91
C LEU A 249 14.17 -10.68 -9.39
N ASP A 250 14.17 -10.20 -10.64
CA ASP A 250 15.30 -9.58 -11.32
C ASP A 250 15.06 -8.10 -11.72
N TYR A 251 13.88 -7.57 -11.46
CA TYR A 251 13.54 -6.16 -11.71
C TYR A 251 12.79 -5.54 -10.52
N PRO A 252 12.88 -4.20 -10.32
CA PRO A 252 13.76 -3.26 -11.02
C PRO A 252 15.23 -3.43 -10.61
N ASN A 253 16.14 -2.73 -11.30
CA ASN A 253 17.52 -2.54 -10.82
C ASN A 253 17.48 -1.82 -9.46
N LEU A 254 18.09 -2.40 -8.43
CA LEU A 254 17.98 -1.89 -7.05
C LEU A 254 18.71 -0.57 -6.84
N GLU A 255 19.82 -0.34 -7.53
CA GLU A 255 20.54 0.95 -7.46
C GLU A 255 19.71 2.08 -8.06
N GLU A 256 19.07 1.85 -9.21
CA GLU A 256 18.19 2.84 -9.82
C GLU A 256 16.92 3.07 -8.99
N TYR A 257 16.42 2.01 -8.33
CA TYR A 257 15.31 2.10 -7.41
C TYR A 257 15.64 3.00 -6.22
N GLU A 258 16.80 2.81 -5.61
CA GLU A 258 17.29 3.61 -4.49
C GLU A 258 17.52 5.08 -4.90
N LYS A 259 18.11 5.33 -6.09
CA LYS A 259 18.24 6.68 -6.64
C LYS A 259 16.90 7.41 -6.77
N SER A 260 15.80 6.68 -7.03
CA SER A 260 14.48 7.28 -7.13
C SER A 260 13.94 7.72 -5.77
N ILE A 261 14.15 6.93 -4.73
CA ILE A 261 13.80 7.33 -3.35
C ILE A 261 14.50 8.63 -2.97
N ASP A 262 15.82 8.72 -3.22
CA ASP A 262 16.60 9.93 -2.94
C ASP A 262 16.11 11.13 -3.76
N ALA A 263 15.86 10.94 -5.05
CA ALA A 263 15.46 12.02 -5.95
C ALA A 263 14.08 12.60 -5.57
N PHE A 264 13.10 11.74 -5.24
CA PHE A 264 11.78 12.21 -4.84
C PHE A 264 11.83 12.89 -3.47
N SER A 265 12.57 12.33 -2.51
CA SER A 265 12.79 12.96 -1.21
C SER A 265 13.47 14.34 -1.37
N ALA A 266 14.45 14.47 -2.27
CA ALA A 266 15.12 15.75 -2.57
C ALA A 266 14.17 16.80 -3.19
N CYS A 267 13.02 16.40 -3.75
CA CYS A 267 11.95 17.33 -4.16
C CYS A 267 11.15 17.90 -2.96
N GLY A 268 11.49 17.47 -1.72
CA GLY A 268 10.83 17.92 -0.49
C GLY A 268 9.43 17.33 -0.32
N VAL A 269 9.22 16.09 -0.75
CA VAL A 269 7.98 15.31 -0.56
C VAL A 269 8.29 13.99 0.11
N LYS A 270 7.30 13.38 0.75
CA LYS A 270 7.37 12.02 1.29
C LYS A 270 7.50 11.01 0.14
N VAL A 271 8.20 9.91 0.37
CA VAL A 271 8.22 8.77 -0.53
C VAL A 271 7.39 7.64 0.07
N MET A 272 6.64 6.96 -0.77
CA MET A 272 5.83 5.82 -0.33
C MET A 272 6.03 4.63 -1.27
N ILE A 273 5.98 3.43 -0.72
CA ILE A 273 5.92 2.18 -1.45
C ILE A 273 4.47 1.76 -1.38
N THR A 274 3.72 1.86 -2.48
CA THR A 274 2.26 1.92 -2.42
C THR A 274 1.55 0.62 -2.77
N GLU A 275 2.19 -0.25 -3.57
CA GLU A 275 1.53 -1.44 -4.14
C GLU A 275 2.50 -2.63 -4.24
N LEU A 276 3.30 -2.81 -3.19
CA LEU A 276 4.42 -3.73 -3.18
C LEU A 276 3.99 -5.20 -3.37
N ASP A 277 4.48 -5.80 -4.42
CA ASP A 277 4.47 -7.24 -4.67
C ASP A 277 5.72 -7.68 -5.44
N ILE A 278 5.99 -8.99 -5.48
CA ILE A 278 7.12 -9.57 -6.22
C ILE A 278 6.64 -10.74 -7.08
N ASN A 279 6.48 -10.51 -8.37
CA ASN A 279 6.16 -11.57 -9.32
C ASN A 279 7.29 -12.60 -9.39
N VAL A 280 6.96 -13.88 -9.17
CA VAL A 280 7.92 -15.00 -9.25
C VAL A 280 7.80 -15.80 -10.54
N LEU A 281 6.77 -15.53 -11.34
CA LEU A 281 6.49 -16.26 -12.56
C LEU A 281 7.18 -15.63 -13.76
N PRO A 282 7.52 -16.42 -14.78
CA PRO A 282 8.04 -15.90 -16.03
C PRO A 282 7.06 -14.93 -16.69
N ASN A 283 7.59 -13.84 -17.24
CA ASN A 283 6.81 -12.86 -17.99
C ASN A 283 6.81 -13.20 -19.49
N PRO A 284 5.69 -12.94 -20.21
CA PRO A 284 5.63 -13.05 -21.66
C PRO A 284 6.58 -12.05 -22.36
N ALA A 285 6.98 -12.37 -23.59
CA ALA A 285 7.66 -11.40 -24.43
C ALA A 285 6.73 -10.19 -24.69
N GLY A 286 7.26 -9.00 -24.59
CA GLY A 286 6.50 -7.76 -24.72
C GLY A 286 5.81 -7.28 -23.43
N PHE A 287 5.92 -8.04 -22.33
CA PHE A 287 5.47 -7.58 -21.02
C PHE A 287 6.35 -6.43 -20.52
N GLY A 288 5.71 -5.38 -19.99
CA GLY A 288 6.41 -4.24 -19.39
C GLY A 288 5.51 -3.43 -18.46
N GLY A 289 6.10 -2.92 -17.40
CA GLY A 289 5.40 -2.11 -16.39
C GLY A 289 4.26 -2.85 -15.68
N ALA A 290 3.24 -2.10 -15.29
CA ALA A 290 2.04 -2.63 -14.63
C ALA A 290 0.74 -2.15 -15.31
N ASP A 291 0.78 -1.86 -16.61
CA ASP A 291 -0.39 -1.44 -17.37
C ASP A 291 -1.42 -2.59 -17.44
N ILE A 292 -2.59 -2.37 -16.82
CA ILE A 292 -3.67 -3.36 -16.70
C ILE A 292 -4.31 -3.72 -18.04
N ALA A 293 -4.08 -2.96 -19.11
CA ALA A 293 -4.54 -3.30 -20.47
C ALA A 293 -3.80 -4.50 -21.08
N GLN A 294 -2.63 -4.87 -20.53
CA GLN A 294 -1.89 -6.05 -21.00
C GLN A 294 -2.66 -7.33 -20.68
N ASN A 295 -2.80 -8.19 -21.70
CA ASN A 295 -3.45 -9.48 -21.55
C ASN A 295 -2.78 -10.50 -22.47
N PHE A 296 -2.35 -11.63 -21.91
CA PHE A 296 -1.66 -12.69 -22.64
C PHE A 296 -2.34 -14.03 -22.37
N GLU A 297 -2.22 -14.94 -23.35
CA GLU A 297 -2.77 -16.29 -23.25
C GLU A 297 -2.00 -17.16 -22.24
N LEU A 298 -2.73 -17.95 -21.46
CA LEU A 298 -2.15 -18.90 -20.52
C LEU A 298 -1.44 -20.04 -21.26
N GLN A 299 -0.15 -20.20 -20.97
CA GLN A 299 0.68 -21.32 -21.41
C GLN A 299 1.40 -21.91 -20.19
N GLN A 300 1.66 -23.20 -20.19
CA GLN A 300 2.31 -23.89 -19.07
C GLN A 300 3.65 -23.24 -18.67
N LYS A 301 4.43 -22.75 -19.64
CA LYS A 301 5.70 -22.05 -19.38
C LYS A 301 5.57 -20.77 -18.54
N TYR A 302 4.38 -20.15 -18.51
CA TYR A 302 4.09 -18.95 -17.74
C TYR A 302 3.43 -19.24 -16.38
N ASN A 303 3.14 -20.51 -16.08
CA ASN A 303 2.62 -20.95 -14.79
C ASN A 303 3.33 -22.24 -14.32
N PRO A 304 4.67 -22.25 -14.24
CA PRO A 304 5.45 -23.47 -13.97
C PRO A 304 5.32 -23.98 -12.52
N TYR A 305 4.74 -23.19 -11.64
CA TYR A 305 4.66 -23.47 -10.20
C TYR A 305 3.21 -23.62 -9.70
N ALA A 306 2.32 -24.16 -10.57
CA ALA A 306 0.90 -24.32 -10.23
C ALA A 306 0.68 -25.17 -8.97
N ASP A 307 1.52 -26.21 -8.75
CA ASP A 307 1.42 -27.15 -7.64
C ASP A 307 2.26 -26.76 -6.41
N GLY A 308 2.92 -25.60 -6.44
CA GLY A 308 3.72 -25.08 -5.34
C GLY A 308 5.04 -24.44 -5.79
N LEU A 309 5.50 -23.46 -5.01
CA LEU A 309 6.76 -22.78 -5.30
C LEU A 309 7.95 -23.66 -4.92
N PRO A 310 8.89 -23.98 -5.85
CA PRO A 310 10.10 -24.75 -5.54
C PRO A 310 10.96 -24.05 -4.48
N LYS A 311 11.67 -24.85 -3.67
CA LYS A 311 12.47 -24.32 -2.53
C LYS A 311 13.57 -23.36 -2.95
N ASP A 312 14.19 -23.55 -4.12
CA ASP A 312 15.18 -22.65 -4.67
C ASP A 312 14.56 -21.31 -5.08
N LYS A 313 13.40 -21.34 -5.72
CA LYS A 313 12.64 -20.13 -6.07
C LYS A 313 12.09 -19.39 -4.83
N ALA A 314 11.66 -20.11 -3.81
CA ALA A 314 11.30 -19.50 -2.54
C ALA A 314 12.50 -18.75 -1.90
N LYS A 315 13.71 -19.33 -1.96
CA LYS A 315 14.93 -18.65 -1.48
C LYS A 315 15.29 -17.41 -2.31
N GLU A 316 15.10 -17.46 -3.64
CA GLU A 316 15.30 -16.28 -4.49
C GLU A 316 14.31 -15.16 -4.12
N LEU A 317 13.03 -15.51 -3.91
CA LEU A 317 12.00 -14.59 -3.47
C LEU A 317 12.34 -13.98 -2.10
N ASP A 318 12.71 -14.80 -1.12
CA ASP A 318 13.11 -14.32 0.22
C ASP A 318 14.31 -13.37 0.14
N LYS A 319 15.30 -13.70 -0.69
CA LYS A 319 16.45 -12.82 -0.94
C LYS A 319 16.00 -11.47 -1.52
N ARG A 320 15.07 -11.49 -2.48
CA ARG A 320 14.56 -10.26 -3.13
C ARG A 320 13.81 -9.39 -2.12
N TRP A 321 12.95 -9.98 -1.29
CA TRP A 321 12.29 -9.30 -0.18
C TRP A 321 13.29 -8.61 0.76
N LEU A 322 14.33 -9.31 1.20
CA LEU A 322 15.35 -8.73 2.08
C LEU A 322 16.13 -7.59 1.40
N GLN A 323 16.44 -7.71 0.12
CA GLN A 323 17.10 -6.63 -0.62
C GLN A 323 16.26 -5.35 -0.62
N LEU A 324 14.96 -5.44 -0.90
CA LEU A 324 14.06 -4.30 -0.90
C LEU A 324 13.89 -3.73 0.52
N PHE A 325 13.63 -4.56 1.52
CA PHE A 325 13.47 -4.09 2.89
C PHE A 325 14.77 -3.51 3.50
N ASN A 326 15.95 -3.95 3.08
CA ASN A 326 17.20 -3.29 3.44
C ASN A 326 17.28 -1.87 2.87
N ILE A 327 16.85 -1.65 1.62
CA ILE A 327 16.74 -0.31 1.04
C ILE A 327 15.73 0.52 1.85
N TYR A 328 14.54 -0.02 2.15
CA TYR A 328 13.52 0.70 2.92
C TYR A 328 14.01 1.05 4.33
N TYR A 329 14.71 0.16 5.00
CA TYR A 329 15.30 0.44 6.30
C TYR A 329 16.39 1.54 6.22
N LYS A 330 17.26 1.50 5.22
CA LYS A 330 18.26 2.55 4.97
C LYS A 330 17.59 3.91 4.78
N HIS A 331 16.48 3.97 4.07
CA HIS A 331 15.73 5.19 3.76
C HIS A 331 14.51 5.43 4.67
N ARG A 332 14.45 4.81 5.85
CA ARG A 332 13.28 4.84 6.75
C ARG A 332 12.86 6.23 7.25
N THR A 333 13.72 7.22 7.12
CA THR A 333 13.41 8.62 7.45
C THR A 333 12.79 9.38 6.27
N GLN A 334 12.87 8.84 5.07
CA GLN A 334 12.33 9.40 3.82
C GLN A 334 11.03 8.70 3.43
N ILE A 335 10.88 7.41 3.79
CA ILE A 335 9.70 6.58 3.47
C ILE A 335 8.66 6.76 4.56
N SER A 336 7.46 7.18 4.18
CA SER A 336 6.35 7.42 5.10
C SER A 336 5.31 6.28 5.14
N ARG A 337 5.31 5.39 4.13
CA ARG A 337 4.35 4.29 4.02
C ARG A 337 4.89 3.15 3.16
N ILE A 338 4.60 1.91 3.56
CA ILE A 338 4.83 0.70 2.77
C ILE A 338 3.52 -0.08 2.74
N ASN A 339 2.91 -0.27 1.57
CA ASN A 339 1.71 -1.08 1.37
C ASN A 339 2.00 -2.25 0.43
N LEU A 340 1.59 -3.43 0.83
CA LEU A 340 1.51 -4.60 -0.05
C LEU A 340 0.28 -4.46 -0.96
N TRP A 341 0.35 -4.94 -2.21
CA TRP A 341 -0.82 -4.95 -3.08
C TRP A 341 -1.62 -6.24 -2.92
N GLY A 342 -2.24 -6.36 -1.76
CA GLY A 342 -3.01 -7.50 -1.29
C GLY A 342 -2.48 -8.05 0.03
N ILE A 343 -3.28 -8.90 0.69
CA ILE A 343 -2.95 -9.45 2.00
C ILE A 343 -2.22 -10.79 1.86
N SER A 344 -2.68 -11.67 0.97
CA SER A 344 -2.15 -13.03 0.79
C SER A 344 -1.99 -13.41 -0.67
N ASP A 345 -1.15 -14.39 -0.94
CA ASP A 345 -0.90 -14.91 -2.29
C ASP A 345 -2.20 -15.37 -2.99
N SER A 346 -3.19 -15.86 -2.24
CA SER A 346 -4.45 -16.34 -2.82
C SER A 346 -5.27 -15.22 -3.46
N GLY A 347 -5.26 -14.02 -2.86
CA GLY A 347 -6.00 -12.85 -3.30
C GLY A 347 -5.21 -11.91 -4.23
N SER A 348 -3.96 -12.24 -4.58
CA SER A 348 -3.16 -11.36 -5.43
C SER A 348 -3.72 -11.23 -6.84
N TRP A 349 -3.76 -10.00 -7.35
CA TRP A 349 -4.13 -9.68 -8.73
C TRP A 349 -3.24 -10.38 -9.76
N LEU A 350 -1.98 -10.68 -9.41
CA LEU A 350 -1.01 -11.39 -10.26
C LEU A 350 -1.40 -12.85 -10.55
N ASN A 351 -2.43 -13.41 -9.91
CA ASN A 351 -3.04 -14.66 -10.31
C ASN A 351 -3.92 -14.50 -11.56
N GLY A 352 -4.41 -13.30 -11.82
CA GLY A 352 -5.30 -12.97 -12.93
C GLY A 352 -4.68 -12.08 -14.01
N TRP A 353 -3.58 -11.39 -13.70
CA TRP A 353 -2.91 -10.45 -14.60
C TRP A 353 -1.41 -10.73 -14.67
N PRO A 354 -0.72 -10.51 -15.81
CA PRO A 354 -1.27 -10.23 -17.15
C PRO A 354 -1.80 -11.49 -17.87
N ILE A 355 -1.87 -12.60 -17.15
CA ILE A 355 -2.38 -13.89 -17.67
C ILE A 355 -3.35 -14.45 -16.63
N LYS A 356 -4.59 -14.65 -17.02
CA LYS A 356 -5.63 -15.21 -16.16
C LYS A 356 -5.37 -16.69 -15.83
N GLY A 357 -5.55 -17.06 -14.55
CA GLY A 357 -5.48 -18.46 -14.10
C GLY A 357 -4.09 -18.93 -13.69
N ARG A 358 -3.15 -18.01 -13.44
CA ARG A 358 -1.83 -18.36 -12.87
C ARG A 358 -1.90 -18.60 -11.36
N THR A 359 -0.89 -19.28 -10.82
CA THR A 359 -0.66 -19.44 -9.39
C THR A 359 0.63 -18.72 -9.02
N ASN A 360 0.52 -17.50 -8.49
CA ASN A 360 1.66 -16.69 -8.10
C ASN A 360 1.84 -16.67 -6.58
N TYR A 361 3.03 -16.23 -6.10
CA TYR A 361 3.42 -16.25 -4.69
C TYR A 361 4.02 -14.88 -4.25
N PRO A 362 3.41 -13.75 -4.62
CA PRO A 362 4.07 -12.44 -4.64
C PRO A 362 4.07 -11.70 -3.31
N LEU A 363 3.40 -12.19 -2.27
CA LEU A 363 3.16 -11.47 -1.03
C LEU A 363 3.88 -12.10 0.18
N LEU A 364 3.83 -11.44 1.33
CA LEU A 364 4.48 -11.89 2.57
C LEU A 364 3.67 -12.98 3.31
N PHE A 365 2.39 -13.13 2.99
CA PHE A 365 1.53 -14.16 3.55
C PHE A 365 1.13 -15.15 2.46
N ASP A 366 1.17 -16.42 2.81
CA ASP A 366 0.87 -17.51 1.87
C ASP A 366 -0.62 -17.59 1.52
N ARG A 367 -0.98 -18.56 0.70
CA ARG A 367 -2.37 -18.77 0.25
C ARG A 367 -3.35 -19.16 1.37
N GLN A 368 -2.86 -19.50 2.56
CA GLN A 368 -3.60 -19.78 3.78
C GLN A 368 -3.48 -18.66 4.83
N TYR A 369 -3.06 -17.46 4.41
CA TYR A 369 -2.85 -16.29 5.27
C TYR A 369 -1.80 -16.48 6.38
N LYS A 370 -0.91 -17.46 6.25
CA LYS A 370 0.19 -17.67 7.19
C LYS A 370 1.40 -16.83 6.78
N ALA A 371 2.03 -16.22 7.76
CA ALA A 371 3.25 -15.46 7.52
C ALA A 371 4.36 -16.38 6.97
N LYS A 372 4.94 -16.02 5.83
CA LYS A 372 6.12 -16.70 5.29
C LYS A 372 7.33 -16.46 6.20
N PRO A 373 8.33 -17.35 6.24
CA PRO A 373 9.50 -17.19 7.13
C PRO A 373 10.22 -15.86 7.00
N ILE A 374 10.20 -15.27 5.80
CA ILE A 374 10.81 -13.98 5.49
C ILE A 374 10.25 -12.81 6.34
N VAL A 375 9.00 -12.90 6.80
CA VAL A 375 8.38 -11.90 7.68
C VAL A 375 9.19 -11.71 8.95
N ASN A 376 9.68 -12.81 9.55
CA ASN A 376 10.50 -12.75 10.75
C ASN A 376 11.88 -12.09 10.48
N GLU A 377 12.47 -12.32 9.32
CA GLU A 377 13.74 -11.70 8.93
C GLU A 377 13.57 -10.20 8.70
N ILE A 378 12.47 -9.78 8.07
CA ILE A 378 12.11 -8.37 7.91
C ILE A 378 11.91 -7.71 9.30
N ILE A 379 11.18 -8.35 10.21
CA ILE A 379 10.99 -7.84 11.57
C ILE A 379 12.34 -7.66 12.29
N LYS A 380 13.26 -8.61 12.16
CA LYS A 380 14.61 -8.51 12.75
C LYS A 380 15.42 -7.33 12.20
N LEU A 381 15.26 -6.99 10.94
CA LEU A 381 15.97 -5.87 10.31
C LEU A 381 15.61 -4.52 10.95
N TYR A 382 14.41 -4.37 11.49
CA TYR A 382 13.93 -3.12 12.09
C TYR A 382 14.07 -3.09 13.65
N LYS A 383 14.70 -4.12 14.22
CA LYS A 383 15.08 -4.15 15.66
C LYS A 383 16.39 -3.44 15.91
#